data_2d0fed8ae9a61dcf4f452137f377e900
#
_entry.id   2d0fed8ae9a61dcf4f452137f377e900
#
_cell.length_a   1.000
_cell.length_b   1.000
_cell.length_c   1.000
_cell.angle_alpha   90.00
_cell.angle_beta   90.00
_cell.angle_gamma   90.00
#
_symmetry.space_group_name_H-M   'P 1'
#
loop_
_entity.id
_entity.type
_entity.pdbx_description
1 polymer ?
#
loop_
_entity_poly.entity_id
_entity_poly.type
_entity_poly.pdbx_seq_one_letter_code
_entity_poly.pdbx_strand_id
1 'polypeptide(L)'
;PLFIGGGIIPVFYVYLIAAAAVIALALWFVLTRTRMGKVVRAAAHNPTMTSVLGLNTSLIYAGVFALGGALAGLAGALAAPVRSMSPGMGFSILIESFIVTVIGGMGSVSGALVGALLIGLVRSFGSIGFPLFVEGIMFLAMALILILKPSGLLGKEPRP
;
A
#
# COMPACT_ATOMS: atom_id res chain seq x y z
N PRO A 1 -15.79 14.27 -19.37
CA PRO A 1 -16.41 14.42 -18.07
C PRO A 1 -17.63 13.51 -17.94
N LEU A 2 -17.68 12.73 -16.85
CA LEU A 2 -18.87 11.95 -16.51
C LEU A 2 -19.73 12.80 -15.57
N PHE A 3 -21.00 12.99 -15.95
CA PHE A 3 -21.98 13.69 -15.11
C PHE A 3 -22.67 12.68 -14.20
N ILE A 4 -22.32 12.65 -12.93
CA ILE A 4 -22.97 11.77 -11.94
C ILE A 4 -23.51 12.68 -10.83
N GLY A 5 -24.85 12.74 -10.69
CA GLY A 5 -25.51 13.42 -9.57
C GLY A 5 -25.25 14.93 -9.46
N GLY A 6 -25.01 15.64 -10.58
CA GLY A 6 -24.75 17.10 -10.59
C GLY A 6 -23.30 17.51 -10.38
N GLY A 7 -22.37 16.56 -10.22
CA GLY A 7 -20.94 16.83 -10.15
C GLY A 7 -20.21 16.40 -11.43
N ILE A 8 -19.19 17.17 -11.82
CA ILE A 8 -18.30 16.85 -12.96
C ILE A 8 -17.13 16.03 -12.41
N ILE A 9 -17.13 14.73 -12.66
CA ILE A 9 -16.00 13.87 -12.28
C ILE A 9 -15.10 13.71 -13.51
N PRO A 10 -13.82 14.12 -13.44
CA PRO A 10 -12.88 13.82 -14.51
C PRO A 10 -12.75 12.31 -14.72
N VAL A 11 -12.91 11.83 -15.95
CA VAL A 11 -12.79 10.41 -16.32
C VAL A 11 -11.48 9.79 -15.84
N PHE A 12 -10.45 10.61 -15.69
CA PHE A 12 -9.14 10.18 -15.23
C PHE A 12 -9.16 9.57 -13.81
N TYR A 13 -10.00 10.07 -12.89
CA TYR A 13 -10.13 9.48 -11.55
C TYR A 13 -10.73 8.07 -11.59
N VAL A 14 -11.70 7.85 -12.49
CA VAL A 14 -12.27 6.51 -12.69
C VAL A 14 -11.23 5.54 -13.23
N TYR A 15 -10.41 6.02 -14.18
CA TYR A 15 -9.28 5.23 -14.70
C TYR A 15 -8.25 4.90 -13.62
N LEU A 16 -7.92 5.85 -12.74
CA LEU A 16 -7.01 5.61 -11.60
C LEU A 16 -7.54 4.55 -10.64
N ILE A 17 -8.83 4.62 -10.30
CA ILE A 17 -9.46 3.64 -9.41
C ILE A 17 -9.44 2.25 -10.06
N ALA A 18 -9.78 2.17 -11.34
CA ALA A 18 -9.75 0.91 -12.09
C ALA A 18 -8.33 0.33 -12.18
N ALA A 19 -7.34 1.16 -12.50
CA ALA A 19 -5.94 0.76 -12.56
C ALA A 19 -5.43 0.28 -11.19
N ALA A 20 -5.73 1.01 -10.12
CA ALA A 20 -5.37 0.62 -8.76
C ALA A 20 -6.01 -0.72 -8.36
N ALA A 21 -7.30 -0.93 -8.69
CA ALA A 21 -8.00 -2.18 -8.41
C ALA A 21 -7.38 -3.35 -9.19
N VAL A 22 -7.05 -3.18 -10.46
CA VAL A 22 -6.41 -4.21 -11.29
C VAL A 22 -5.03 -4.57 -10.75
N ILE A 23 -4.20 -3.59 -10.42
CA ILE A 23 -2.86 -3.81 -9.85
C ILE A 23 -2.98 -4.53 -8.50
N ALA A 24 -3.90 -4.11 -7.65
CA ALA A 24 -4.14 -4.71 -6.35
C ALA A 24 -4.58 -6.18 -6.46
N LEU A 25 -5.54 -6.48 -7.36
CA LEU A 25 -6.01 -7.83 -7.63
C LEU A 25 -4.91 -8.69 -8.24
N ALA A 26 -4.13 -8.17 -9.18
CA ALA A 26 -3.00 -8.87 -9.78
C ALA A 26 -1.95 -9.22 -8.72
N LEU A 27 -1.57 -8.28 -7.88
CA LEU A 27 -0.62 -8.49 -6.79
C LEU A 27 -1.14 -9.52 -5.77
N TRP A 28 -2.40 -9.38 -5.37
CA TRP A 28 -3.04 -10.34 -4.47
C TRP A 28 -3.05 -11.74 -5.08
N PHE A 29 -3.43 -11.88 -6.35
CA PHE A 29 -3.45 -13.16 -7.06
C PHE A 29 -2.04 -13.77 -7.14
N VAL A 30 -1.04 -12.99 -7.57
CA VAL A 30 0.36 -13.44 -7.67
C VAL A 30 0.86 -13.93 -6.31
N LEU A 31 0.67 -13.15 -5.26
CA LEU A 31 1.18 -13.49 -3.93
C LEU A 31 0.40 -14.63 -3.26
N THR A 32 -0.91 -14.79 -3.50
CA THR A 32 -1.71 -15.82 -2.81
C THR A 32 -1.83 -17.12 -3.60
N ARG A 33 -1.90 -17.04 -4.93
CA ARG A 33 -2.23 -18.19 -5.78
C ARG A 33 -1.04 -18.79 -6.53
N THR A 34 0.07 -18.05 -6.71
CA THR A 34 1.21 -18.57 -7.48
C THR A 34 2.27 -19.26 -6.61
N ARG A 35 3.11 -20.09 -7.26
CA ARG A 35 4.27 -20.72 -6.62
C ARG A 35 5.28 -19.67 -6.12
N MET A 36 5.48 -18.61 -6.89
CA MET A 36 6.34 -17.48 -6.50
C MET A 36 5.89 -16.83 -5.19
N GLY A 37 4.61 -16.57 -5.03
CA GLY A 37 4.08 -16.01 -3.79
C GLY A 37 4.28 -16.93 -2.58
N LYS A 38 4.23 -18.25 -2.76
CA LYS A 38 4.53 -19.20 -1.68
C LYS A 38 6.01 -19.13 -1.27
N VAL A 39 6.91 -19.06 -2.24
CA VAL A 39 8.36 -18.97 -2.03
C VAL A 39 8.72 -17.65 -1.33
N VAL A 40 8.15 -16.53 -1.79
CA VAL A 40 8.34 -15.21 -1.17
C VAL A 40 7.90 -15.22 0.29
N ARG A 41 6.72 -15.76 0.60
CA ARG A 41 6.23 -15.84 1.98
C ARG A 41 7.08 -16.78 2.85
N ALA A 42 7.56 -17.89 2.30
CA ALA A 42 8.45 -18.80 3.02
C ALA A 42 9.79 -18.12 3.36
N ALA A 43 10.38 -17.41 2.39
CA ALA A 43 11.62 -16.65 2.59
C ALA A 43 11.45 -15.52 3.59
N ALA A 44 10.29 -14.84 3.57
CA ALA A 44 9.98 -13.78 4.53
C ALA A 44 9.78 -14.29 5.97
N HIS A 45 9.27 -15.54 6.11
CA HIS A 45 9.02 -16.13 7.43
C HIS A 45 10.27 -16.77 8.04
N ASN A 46 11.03 -17.51 7.25
CA ASN A 46 12.28 -18.14 7.70
C ASN A 46 13.29 -18.24 6.53
N PRO A 47 14.16 -17.23 6.38
CA PRO A 47 15.14 -17.22 5.30
C PRO A 47 16.16 -18.37 5.39
N THR A 48 16.53 -18.77 6.61
CA THR A 48 17.50 -19.85 6.83
C THR A 48 16.96 -21.19 6.34
N MET A 49 15.72 -21.54 6.71
CA MET A 49 15.07 -22.76 6.23
C MET A 49 14.88 -22.76 4.71
N THR A 50 14.56 -21.60 4.14
CA THR A 50 14.39 -21.47 2.69
C THR A 50 15.71 -21.70 1.94
N SER A 51 16.82 -21.25 2.50
CA SER A 51 18.15 -21.47 1.91
C SER A 51 18.59 -22.93 2.01
N VAL A 52 18.27 -23.62 3.11
CA VAL A 52 18.57 -25.08 3.28
C VAL A 52 17.80 -25.91 2.25
N LEU A 53 16.61 -25.46 1.82
CA LEU A 53 15.84 -26.10 0.74
C LEU A 53 16.42 -25.83 -0.67
N GLY A 54 17.60 -25.22 -0.78
CA GLY A 54 18.29 -24.95 -2.04
C GLY A 54 17.78 -23.72 -2.79
N LEU A 55 16.90 -22.90 -2.17
CA LEU A 55 16.39 -21.67 -2.78
C LEU A 55 17.33 -20.50 -2.49
N ASN A 56 17.71 -19.76 -3.53
CA ASN A 56 18.54 -18.58 -3.38
C ASN A 56 17.70 -17.40 -2.83
N THR A 57 17.77 -17.21 -1.50
CA THR A 57 17.01 -16.14 -0.81
C THR A 57 17.40 -14.76 -1.27
N SER A 58 18.66 -14.52 -1.66
CA SER A 58 19.12 -13.24 -2.18
C SER A 58 18.41 -12.86 -3.50
N LEU A 59 18.26 -13.83 -4.41
CA LEU A 59 17.51 -13.64 -5.66
C LEU A 59 16.03 -13.37 -5.41
N ILE A 60 15.43 -14.03 -4.43
CA ILE A 60 14.03 -13.83 -4.04
C ILE A 60 13.84 -12.39 -3.53
N TYR A 61 14.71 -11.92 -2.64
CA TYR A 61 14.65 -10.56 -2.12
C TYR A 61 14.90 -9.50 -3.20
N ALA A 62 15.88 -9.74 -4.08
CA ALA A 62 16.12 -8.85 -5.24
C ALA A 62 14.89 -8.76 -6.15
N GLY A 63 14.23 -9.88 -6.43
CA GLY A 63 13.01 -9.92 -7.22
C GLY A 63 11.84 -9.17 -6.57
N VAL A 64 11.65 -9.34 -5.27
CA VAL A 64 10.60 -8.61 -4.50
C VAL A 64 10.89 -7.12 -4.49
N PHE A 65 12.15 -6.72 -4.28
CA PHE A 65 12.56 -5.32 -4.30
C PHE A 65 12.37 -4.69 -5.67
N ALA A 66 12.77 -5.39 -6.75
CA ALA A 66 12.58 -4.92 -8.11
C ALA A 66 11.08 -4.75 -8.45
N LEU A 67 10.24 -5.69 -8.00
CA LEU A 67 8.78 -5.62 -8.18
C LEU A 67 8.18 -4.45 -7.40
N GLY A 68 8.65 -4.21 -6.17
CA GLY A 68 8.26 -3.04 -5.38
C GLY A 68 8.64 -1.71 -6.06
N GLY A 69 9.86 -1.62 -6.60
CA GLY A 69 10.31 -0.45 -7.37
C GLY A 69 9.50 -0.22 -8.64
N ALA A 70 9.16 -1.28 -9.37
CA ALA A 70 8.31 -1.19 -10.56
C ALA A 70 6.90 -0.69 -10.21
N LEU A 71 6.30 -1.21 -9.13
CA LEU A 71 5.00 -0.76 -8.66
C LEU A 71 5.02 0.69 -8.18
N ALA A 72 6.08 1.10 -7.48
CA ALA A 72 6.25 2.49 -7.06
C ALA A 72 6.38 3.44 -8.27
N GLY A 73 7.14 3.04 -9.30
CA GLY A 73 7.25 3.79 -10.55
C GLY A 73 5.92 3.92 -11.28
N LEU A 74 5.15 2.83 -11.39
CA LEU A 74 3.80 2.85 -11.96
C LEU A 74 2.86 3.75 -11.17
N ALA A 75 2.87 3.65 -9.84
CA ALA A 75 2.03 4.48 -8.97
C ALA A 75 2.39 5.97 -9.12
N GLY A 76 3.68 6.30 -9.20
CA GLY A 76 4.15 7.66 -9.45
C GLY A 76 3.71 8.21 -10.80
N ALA A 77 3.83 7.41 -11.87
CA ALA A 77 3.39 7.78 -13.21
C ALA A 77 1.87 8.02 -13.29
N LEU A 78 1.09 7.18 -12.62
CA LEU A 78 -0.37 7.32 -12.54
C LEU A 78 -0.79 8.52 -11.68
N ALA A 79 -0.04 8.85 -10.63
CA ALA A 79 -0.35 9.98 -9.75
C ALA A 79 0.08 11.34 -10.33
N ALA A 80 1.05 11.36 -11.23
CA ALA A 80 1.63 12.58 -11.79
C ALA A 80 0.61 13.57 -12.40
N PRO A 81 -0.40 13.14 -13.16
CA PRO A 81 -1.42 14.06 -13.70
C PRO A 81 -2.35 14.68 -12.66
N VAL A 82 -2.46 14.09 -11.47
CA VAL A 82 -3.37 14.53 -10.40
C VAL A 82 -2.65 15.35 -9.34
N ARG A 83 -1.39 15.00 -9.08
CA ARG A 83 -0.55 15.70 -8.09
C ARG A 83 0.44 16.61 -8.82
N SER A 84 0.52 17.87 -8.40
CA SER A 84 1.59 18.76 -8.87
C SER A 84 2.95 18.15 -8.51
N MET A 85 3.79 17.96 -9.52
CA MET A 85 5.14 17.44 -9.33
C MET A 85 5.99 18.47 -8.58
N SER A 86 6.46 18.10 -7.39
CA SER A 86 7.39 18.90 -6.60
C SER A 86 8.56 18.02 -6.13
N PRO A 87 9.75 18.60 -5.90
CA PRO A 87 10.91 17.82 -5.44
C PRO A 87 10.68 17.07 -4.13
N GLY A 88 9.77 17.54 -3.26
CA GLY A 88 9.41 16.89 -1.99
C GLY A 88 8.34 15.82 -2.07
N MET A 89 7.68 15.64 -3.23
CA MET A 89 6.55 14.71 -3.40
C MET A 89 6.91 13.26 -3.03
N GLY A 90 8.12 12.81 -3.37
CA GLY A 90 8.55 11.44 -3.05
C GLY A 90 8.62 11.18 -1.55
N PHE A 91 9.07 12.15 -0.76
CA PHE A 91 9.16 12.02 0.69
C PHE A 91 7.76 11.95 1.33
N SER A 92 6.82 12.77 0.89
CA SER A 92 5.43 12.72 1.38
C SER A 92 4.78 11.38 1.06
N ILE A 93 4.96 10.86 -0.16
CA ILE A 93 4.43 9.54 -0.56
C ILE A 93 5.07 8.41 0.27
N LEU A 94 6.37 8.52 0.59
CA LEU A 94 7.05 7.54 1.42
C LEU A 94 6.44 7.48 2.82
N ILE A 95 6.19 8.63 3.45
CA ILE A 95 5.53 8.71 4.77
C ILE A 95 4.12 8.12 4.69
N GLU A 96 3.31 8.51 3.69
CA GLU A 96 1.97 7.96 3.49
C GLU A 96 1.99 6.44 3.34
N SER A 97 2.90 5.91 2.53
CA SER A 97 3.06 4.47 2.30
C SER A 97 3.49 3.73 3.57
N PHE A 98 4.34 4.35 4.39
CA PHE A 98 4.73 3.81 5.69
C PHE A 98 3.52 3.72 6.63
N ILE A 99 2.75 4.80 6.76
CA ILE A 99 1.52 4.84 7.57
C ILE A 99 0.55 3.74 7.11
N VAL A 100 0.30 3.61 5.81
CA VAL A 100 -0.57 2.58 5.23
C VAL A 100 -0.09 1.18 5.57
N THR A 101 1.22 0.93 5.47
CA THR A 101 1.81 -0.38 5.75
C THR A 101 1.71 -0.75 7.22
N VAL A 102 1.93 0.21 8.11
CA VAL A 102 1.82 0.00 9.56
C VAL A 102 0.36 -0.24 9.96
N ILE A 103 -0.56 0.58 9.49
CA ILE A 103 -2.00 0.43 9.75
C ILE A 103 -2.53 -0.89 9.19
N GLY A 104 -2.13 -1.23 7.97
CA GLY A 104 -2.54 -2.48 7.33
C GLY A 104 -2.02 -3.73 8.04
N GLY A 105 -0.89 -3.60 8.70
CA GLY A 105 -0.14 -4.68 9.34
C GLY A 105 0.96 -5.21 8.43
N MET A 106 2.20 -5.16 8.92
CA MET A 106 3.38 -5.59 8.19
C MET A 106 3.25 -7.05 7.71
N GLY A 107 3.45 -7.27 6.40
CA GLY A 107 3.35 -8.58 5.78
C GLY A 107 1.93 -9.00 5.33
N SER A 108 0.92 -8.17 5.51
CA SER A 108 -0.45 -8.42 5.04
C SER A 108 -0.81 -7.56 3.84
N VAL A 109 -0.88 -8.17 2.64
CA VAL A 109 -1.28 -7.46 1.40
C VAL A 109 -2.74 -6.98 1.49
N SER A 110 -3.64 -7.81 2.02
CA SER A 110 -5.03 -7.41 2.25
C SER A 110 -5.14 -6.29 3.28
N GLY A 111 -4.27 -6.32 4.32
CA GLY A 111 -4.17 -5.24 5.30
C GLY A 111 -3.71 -3.93 4.68
N ALA A 112 -2.69 -3.96 3.83
CA ALA A 112 -2.21 -2.78 3.13
C ALA A 112 -3.29 -2.16 2.21
N LEU A 113 -4.10 -2.98 1.53
CA LEU A 113 -5.22 -2.49 0.72
C LEU A 113 -6.29 -1.79 1.57
N VAL A 114 -6.70 -2.40 2.67
CA VAL A 114 -7.67 -1.80 3.59
C VAL A 114 -7.10 -0.53 4.24
N GLY A 115 -5.83 -0.57 4.65
CA GLY A 115 -5.11 0.58 5.20
C GLY A 115 -5.04 1.75 4.20
N ALA A 116 -4.73 1.46 2.93
CA ALA A 116 -4.70 2.47 1.86
C ALA A 116 -6.06 3.11 1.62
N LEU A 117 -7.15 2.33 1.61
CA LEU A 117 -8.50 2.85 1.50
C LEU A 117 -8.88 3.73 2.68
N LEU A 118 -8.59 3.30 3.91
CA LEU A 118 -8.86 4.08 5.11
C LEU A 118 -8.10 5.40 5.13
N ILE A 119 -6.80 5.37 4.86
CA ILE A 119 -5.97 6.58 4.83
C ILE A 119 -6.39 7.50 3.68
N GLY A 120 -6.74 6.94 2.52
CA GLY A 120 -7.29 7.71 1.40
C GLY A 120 -8.59 8.43 1.77
N LEU A 121 -9.51 7.78 2.49
CA LEU A 121 -10.73 8.41 2.99
C LEU A 121 -10.43 9.48 4.04
N VAL A 122 -9.59 9.19 5.03
CA VAL A 122 -9.17 10.16 6.05
C VAL A 122 -8.56 11.40 5.41
N ARG A 123 -7.70 11.20 4.40
CA ARG A 123 -7.10 12.30 3.64
C ARG A 123 -8.14 13.11 2.87
N SER A 124 -9.06 12.43 2.17
CA SER A 124 -10.10 13.08 1.37
C SER A 124 -11.02 13.94 2.24
N PHE A 125 -11.54 13.40 3.33
CA PHE A 125 -12.38 14.15 4.26
C PHE A 125 -11.60 15.21 5.05
N GLY A 126 -10.37 14.89 5.45
CA GLY A 126 -9.50 15.82 6.16
C GLY A 126 -9.15 17.06 5.32
N SER A 127 -8.93 16.88 4.02
CA SER A 127 -8.63 17.99 3.11
C SER A 127 -9.79 18.96 2.91
N ILE A 128 -11.03 18.50 3.08
CA ILE A 128 -12.24 19.34 2.99
C ILE A 128 -12.46 20.10 4.31
N GLY A 129 -12.28 19.43 5.46
CA GLY A 129 -12.57 20.01 6.77
C GLY A 129 -11.41 20.83 7.36
N PHE A 130 -10.23 20.25 7.38
CA PHE A 130 -9.06 20.83 8.05
C PHE A 130 -7.77 20.59 7.25
N PRO A 131 -7.57 21.29 6.11
CA PRO A 131 -6.46 21.02 5.19
C PRO A 131 -5.08 21.15 5.84
N LEU A 132 -4.91 22.05 6.80
CA LEU A 132 -3.65 22.25 7.52
C LEU A 132 -3.30 21.13 8.51
N PHE A 133 -4.27 20.34 8.92
CA PHE A 133 -4.10 19.28 9.94
C PHE A 133 -4.20 17.86 9.36
N VAL A 134 -4.33 17.70 8.05
CA VAL A 134 -4.51 16.38 7.40
C VAL A 134 -3.40 15.40 7.77
N GLU A 135 -2.15 15.84 7.73
CA GLU A 135 -1.01 15.00 8.11
C GLU A 135 -1.09 14.60 9.59
N GLY A 136 -1.41 15.55 10.47
CA GLY A 136 -1.60 15.28 11.90
C GLY A 136 -2.74 14.27 12.16
N ILE A 137 -3.85 14.40 11.43
CA ILE A 137 -4.99 13.47 11.52
C ILE A 137 -4.58 12.07 11.07
N MET A 138 -3.78 11.94 10.02
CA MET A 138 -3.26 10.65 9.55
C MET A 138 -2.35 9.98 10.59
N PHE A 139 -1.45 10.75 11.23
CA PHE A 139 -0.60 10.25 12.32
C PHE A 139 -1.43 9.86 13.55
N LEU A 140 -2.44 10.64 13.88
CA LEU A 140 -3.34 10.33 14.99
C LEU A 140 -4.15 9.06 14.71
N ALA A 141 -4.64 8.89 13.49
CA ALA A 141 -5.32 7.66 13.07
C ALA A 141 -4.38 6.44 13.17
N MET A 142 -3.11 6.58 12.74
CA MET A 142 -2.11 5.55 12.88
C MET A 142 -1.85 5.20 14.35
N ALA A 143 -1.65 6.20 15.21
CA ALA A 143 -1.42 5.99 16.63
C ALA A 143 -2.60 5.29 17.30
N LEU A 144 -3.83 5.72 17.00
CA LEU A 144 -5.04 5.13 17.54
C LEU A 144 -5.21 3.67 17.14
N ILE A 145 -4.96 3.34 15.87
CA ILE A 145 -5.02 1.96 15.38
C ILE A 145 -3.94 1.10 16.04
N LEU A 146 -2.72 1.61 16.21
CA LEU A 146 -1.64 0.85 16.86
C LEU A 146 -1.90 0.62 18.35
N ILE A 147 -2.54 1.56 19.04
CA ILE A 147 -2.96 1.38 20.46
C ILE A 147 -4.03 0.31 20.57
N LEU A 148 -5.01 0.33 19.68
CA LEU A 148 -6.11 -0.64 19.68
C LEU A 148 -5.69 -2.03 19.17
N LYS A 149 -4.77 -2.05 18.18
CA LYS A 149 -4.32 -3.28 17.54
C LYS A 149 -2.87 -3.16 17.07
N PRO A 150 -1.90 -3.52 17.94
CA PRO A 150 -0.47 -3.34 17.66
C PRO A 150 0.05 -4.15 16.47
N SER A 151 -0.67 -5.19 16.04
CA SER A 151 -0.35 -5.97 14.83
C SER A 151 -0.86 -5.33 13.52
N GLY A 152 -1.54 -4.17 13.59
CA GLY A 152 -2.27 -3.58 12.47
C GLY A 152 -3.60 -4.26 12.21
N LEU A 153 -4.40 -3.73 11.26
CA LEU A 153 -5.79 -4.17 11.03
C LEU A 153 -5.90 -5.67 10.66
N LEU A 154 -5.02 -6.15 9.78
CA LEU A 154 -5.00 -7.53 9.28
C LEU A 154 -3.60 -8.16 9.41
N GLY A 155 -2.75 -7.63 10.27
CA GLY A 155 -1.47 -8.24 10.63
C GLY A 155 -1.69 -9.53 11.42
N LYS A 156 -0.80 -10.51 11.21
CA LYS A 156 -0.78 -11.72 12.02
C LYS A 156 -0.03 -11.42 13.32
N GLU A 157 -0.64 -11.73 14.45
CA GLU A 157 0.07 -11.70 15.72
C GLU A 157 1.24 -12.68 15.69
N PRO A 158 2.43 -12.29 16.17
CA PRO A 158 3.50 -13.25 16.41
C PRO A 158 2.96 -14.27 17.43
N ARG A 159 2.86 -15.52 17.01
CA ARG A 159 2.59 -16.60 17.98
C ARG A 159 3.79 -16.71 18.90
N PRO A 160 3.57 -16.81 20.22
CA PRO A 160 4.64 -17.01 21.20
C PRO A 160 5.41 -18.31 20.96
#